data_4d2e243ca60a0a191ef5b4dd96452c8a
#
_entry.id   4d2e243ca60a0a191ef5b4dd96452c8a
#
_cell.length_a   1.000
_cell.length_b   1.000
_cell.length_c   1.000
_cell.angle_alpha   90.00
_cell.angle_beta   90.00
_cell.angle_gamma   90.00
#
_symmetry.space_group_name_H-M   'P 1'
#
loop_
_entity.id
_entity.type
_entity.pdbx_description
1 polymer ?
#
loop_
_entity_poly.entity_id
_entity_poly.type
_entity_poly.pdbx_seq_one_letter_code
_entity_poly.pdbx_strand_id
1 'polypeptide(L)'
;MVNATFDTAAIAAIQALIGKTFNGYTYSPVAAGAYGNILLHIDGTAYELRCNQSPLTVGNETEDIACLSINMHTGDFEPMAGEVITTESVEQIIKEICIIRDAVTRADGVQLSMDMAIIIKTQNAEYMFSRDVWFSEFITISNNGDLDSVYPICKAKSGWKSDESEDVIIKRTTIRL
;
A
#
# COMPACT_ATOMS: atom_id res chain seq x y z
N MET A 1 -6.06 10.23 17.58
CA MET A 1 -5.36 9.33 16.65
C MET A 1 -5.98 9.52 15.27
N VAL A 2 -5.18 9.80 14.27
CA VAL A 2 -5.59 9.95 12.86
C VAL A 2 -5.38 8.61 12.16
N ASN A 3 -6.32 8.18 11.31
CA ASN A 3 -6.25 6.87 10.64
C ASN A 3 -6.22 7.04 9.11
N ALA A 4 -5.12 6.60 8.50
CA ALA A 4 -4.93 6.40 7.07
C ALA A 4 -4.82 4.90 6.76
N THR A 5 -5.77 4.11 7.28
CA THR A 5 -5.77 2.64 7.25
C THR A 5 -7.01 2.11 6.54
N PHE A 6 -6.93 0.89 6.03
CA PHE A 6 -8.11 0.17 5.56
C PHE A 6 -9.17 0.12 6.68
N ASP A 7 -10.39 0.42 6.34
CA ASP A 7 -11.51 0.27 7.25
C ASP A 7 -11.91 -1.21 7.43
N THR A 8 -12.84 -1.46 8.32
CA THR A 8 -13.29 -2.83 8.63
C THR A 8 -13.89 -3.53 7.41
N ALA A 9 -14.59 -2.80 6.54
CA ALA A 9 -15.20 -3.38 5.33
C ALA A 9 -14.13 -3.75 4.31
N ALA A 10 -13.13 -2.88 4.09
CA ALA A 10 -11.99 -3.16 3.23
C ALA A 10 -11.17 -4.35 3.75
N ILE A 11 -10.90 -4.43 5.06
CA ILE A 11 -10.23 -5.58 5.67
C ILE A 11 -10.99 -6.88 5.42
N ALA A 12 -12.31 -6.89 5.62
CA ALA A 12 -13.13 -8.08 5.36
C ALA A 12 -13.13 -8.48 3.89
N ALA A 13 -13.18 -7.51 2.97
CA ALA A 13 -13.10 -7.76 1.53
C ALA A 13 -11.72 -8.34 1.13
N ILE A 14 -10.63 -7.80 1.68
CA ILE A 14 -9.27 -8.30 1.45
C ILE A 14 -9.14 -9.74 2.01
N GLN A 15 -9.64 -9.99 3.20
CA GLN A 15 -9.60 -11.32 3.83
C GLN A 15 -10.37 -12.36 3.01
N ALA A 16 -11.46 -11.98 2.35
CA ALA A 16 -12.25 -12.87 1.48
C ALA A 16 -11.51 -13.28 0.18
N LEU A 17 -10.35 -12.70 -0.10
CA LEU A 17 -9.51 -13.09 -1.22
C LEU A 17 -8.62 -14.31 -0.91
N ILE A 18 -8.42 -14.65 0.36
CA ILE A 18 -7.64 -15.81 0.78
C ILE A 18 -8.31 -17.10 0.29
N GLY A 19 -7.51 -18.00 -0.25
CA GLY A 19 -7.97 -19.24 -0.89
C GLY A 19 -8.33 -19.11 -2.36
N LYS A 20 -8.43 -17.88 -2.90
CA LYS A 20 -8.65 -17.61 -4.32
C LYS A 20 -7.37 -17.69 -5.12
N THR A 21 -7.50 -17.78 -6.45
CA THR A 21 -6.36 -17.77 -7.36
C THR A 21 -5.92 -16.33 -7.62
N PHE A 22 -4.68 -16.01 -7.29
CA PHE A 22 -4.02 -14.80 -7.75
C PHE A 22 -3.51 -15.04 -9.17
N ASN A 23 -4.26 -14.55 -10.16
CA ASN A 23 -3.93 -14.72 -11.58
C ASN A 23 -2.75 -13.84 -12.01
N GLY A 24 -2.54 -12.71 -11.33
CA GLY A 24 -1.45 -11.79 -11.64
C GLY A 24 -1.80 -10.33 -11.36
N TYR A 25 -1.06 -9.42 -11.96
CA TYR A 25 -1.30 -7.99 -11.80
C TYR A 25 -0.90 -7.20 -13.05
N THR A 26 -1.60 -6.08 -13.27
CA THR A 26 -1.35 -5.16 -14.38
C THR A 26 -0.96 -3.79 -13.82
N TYR A 27 0.03 -3.16 -14.42
CA TYR A 27 0.56 -1.86 -14.01
C TYR A 27 1.07 -1.05 -15.20
N SER A 28 1.25 0.26 -14.99
CA SER A 28 1.98 1.14 -15.89
C SER A 28 3.00 1.94 -15.08
N PRO A 29 4.29 1.93 -15.45
CA PRO A 29 5.32 2.69 -14.73
C PRO A 29 5.14 4.20 -14.95
N VAL A 30 5.20 4.95 -13.86
CA VAL A 30 5.27 6.43 -13.87
C VAL A 30 6.71 6.89 -13.88
N ALA A 31 7.56 6.17 -13.11
CA ALA A 31 9.00 6.33 -13.04
C ALA A 31 9.64 4.99 -12.70
N ALA A 32 10.96 4.91 -12.63
CA ALA A 32 11.67 3.68 -12.30
C ALA A 32 11.22 3.13 -10.94
N GLY A 33 10.48 2.02 -10.95
CA GLY A 33 9.97 1.34 -9.75
C GLY A 33 8.78 2.00 -9.06
N ALA A 34 8.17 3.04 -9.67
CA ALA A 34 7.01 3.73 -9.15
C ALA A 34 5.81 3.58 -10.09
N TYR A 35 4.64 3.25 -9.54
CA TYR A 35 3.40 2.96 -10.25
C TYR A 35 2.25 3.75 -9.62
N GLY A 36 1.36 4.35 -10.42
CA GLY A 36 0.26 5.15 -9.91
C GLY A 36 -0.90 4.30 -9.39
N ASN A 37 -1.30 3.31 -10.17
CA ASN A 37 -2.33 2.33 -9.80
C ASN A 37 -1.97 0.95 -10.35
N ILE A 38 -2.52 -0.08 -9.72
CA ILE A 38 -2.25 -1.48 -10.07
C ILE A 38 -3.57 -2.23 -10.09
N LEU A 39 -3.81 -3.05 -11.12
CA LEU A 39 -4.88 -4.03 -11.10
C LEU A 39 -4.35 -5.38 -10.60
N LEU A 40 -4.94 -5.88 -9.53
CA LEU A 40 -4.75 -7.24 -9.04
C LEU A 40 -5.84 -8.13 -9.65
N HIS A 41 -5.45 -9.18 -10.36
CA HIS A 41 -6.37 -10.14 -10.97
C HIS A 41 -6.52 -11.35 -10.04
N ILE A 42 -7.74 -11.56 -9.50
CA ILE A 42 -8.03 -12.62 -8.52
C ILE A 42 -9.32 -13.33 -8.90
N ASP A 43 -9.25 -14.63 -9.19
CA ASP A 43 -10.38 -15.45 -9.67
C ASP A 43 -11.14 -14.81 -10.84
N GLY A 44 -10.40 -14.22 -11.80
CA GLY A 44 -10.98 -13.54 -12.95
C GLY A 44 -11.63 -12.19 -12.66
N THR A 45 -11.56 -11.71 -11.42
CA THR A 45 -12.01 -10.37 -11.03
C THR A 45 -10.81 -9.45 -10.90
N ALA A 46 -10.91 -8.23 -11.42
CA ALA A 46 -9.90 -7.20 -11.24
C ALA A 46 -10.20 -6.35 -9.99
N TYR A 47 -9.18 -6.10 -9.18
CA TYR A 47 -9.22 -5.19 -8.03
C TYR A 47 -8.18 -4.11 -8.24
N GLU A 48 -8.61 -2.86 -8.20
CA GLU A 48 -7.70 -1.75 -8.32
C GLU A 48 -7.13 -1.36 -6.96
N LEU A 49 -5.82 -1.42 -6.87
CA LEU A 49 -5.05 -0.89 -5.74
C LEU A 49 -4.54 0.49 -6.11
N ARG A 50 -4.91 1.48 -5.31
CA ARG A 50 -4.48 2.88 -5.44
C ARG A 50 -3.96 3.41 -4.12
N CYS A 51 -3.15 4.45 -4.23
CA CYS A 51 -2.75 5.29 -3.12
C CYS A 51 -3.24 6.71 -3.41
N ASN A 52 -4.29 7.17 -2.72
CA ASN A 52 -4.90 8.46 -2.98
C ASN A 52 -4.62 9.41 -1.82
N GLN A 53 -4.26 10.65 -2.13
CA GLN A 53 -4.15 11.69 -1.11
C GLN A 53 -5.53 12.02 -0.53
N SER A 54 -5.57 12.12 0.78
CA SER A 54 -6.77 12.51 1.53
C SER A 54 -6.38 13.56 2.56
N PRO A 55 -7.10 14.68 2.63
CA PRO A 55 -6.87 15.69 3.66
C PRO A 55 -7.29 15.12 5.02
N LEU A 56 -6.33 14.95 5.91
CA LEU A 56 -6.54 14.49 7.27
C LEU A 56 -6.11 15.58 8.26
N THR A 57 -6.90 15.78 9.31
CA THR A 57 -6.53 16.72 10.37
C THR A 57 -5.53 16.05 11.30
N VAL A 58 -4.29 16.52 11.28
CA VAL A 58 -3.16 16.05 12.08
C VAL A 58 -2.78 17.16 13.07
N GLY A 59 -3.18 17.02 14.31
CA GLY A 59 -3.03 18.10 15.28
C GLY A 59 -3.95 19.28 14.96
N ASN A 60 -3.38 20.44 14.69
CA ASN A 60 -4.09 21.67 14.32
C ASN A 60 -4.02 21.98 12.81
N GLU A 61 -3.38 21.13 12.03
CA GLU A 61 -3.13 21.32 10.60
C GLU A 61 -3.85 20.25 9.77
N THR A 62 -4.11 20.56 8.52
CA THR A 62 -4.63 19.59 7.55
C THR A 62 -3.51 19.20 6.62
N GLU A 63 -3.19 17.90 6.64
CA GLU A 63 -2.14 17.29 5.83
C GLU A 63 -2.74 16.39 4.75
N ASP A 64 -2.16 16.42 3.57
CA ASP A 64 -2.51 15.50 2.50
C ASP A 64 -1.74 14.18 2.70
N ILE A 65 -2.42 13.21 3.30
CA ILE A 65 -1.84 11.89 3.57
C ILE A 65 -2.33 10.91 2.53
N ALA A 66 -1.39 10.21 1.91
CA ALA A 66 -1.73 9.18 0.96
C ALA A 66 -2.31 7.95 1.69
N CYS A 67 -3.45 7.44 1.23
CA CYS A 67 -4.15 6.30 1.81
C CYS A 67 -4.24 5.18 0.78
N LEU A 68 -3.82 3.97 1.14
CA LEU A 68 -4.04 2.78 0.31
C LEU A 68 -5.53 2.46 0.26
N SER A 69 -6.01 2.13 -0.92
CA SER A 69 -7.37 1.62 -1.15
C SER A 69 -7.33 0.45 -2.12
N ILE A 70 -8.24 -0.49 -1.95
CA ILE A 70 -8.45 -1.62 -2.86
C ILE A 70 -9.95 -1.72 -3.14
N ASN A 71 -10.32 -1.67 -4.41
CA ASN A 71 -11.70 -1.71 -4.83
C ASN A 71 -11.88 -2.62 -6.04
N MET A 72 -13.05 -3.26 -6.16
CA MET A 72 -13.38 -4.00 -7.39
C MET A 72 -13.34 -3.03 -8.57
N HIS A 73 -12.62 -3.42 -9.61
CA HIS A 73 -12.47 -2.64 -10.84
C HIS A 73 -13.40 -3.17 -11.92
N THR A 74 -14.03 -2.25 -12.65
CA THR A 74 -14.87 -2.56 -13.82
C THR A 74 -14.48 -1.64 -14.97
N GLY A 75 -14.33 -2.20 -16.15
CA GLY A 75 -13.90 -1.47 -17.35
C GLY A 75 -12.43 -1.72 -17.71
N ASP A 76 -11.91 -0.90 -18.59
CA ASP A 76 -10.53 -0.97 -19.05
C ASP A 76 -9.58 -0.37 -18.01
N PHE A 77 -8.34 -0.85 -17.98
CA PHE A 77 -7.30 -0.29 -17.14
C PHE A 77 -6.90 1.10 -17.65
N GLU A 78 -7.16 2.12 -16.85
CA GLU A 78 -6.72 3.48 -17.11
C GLU A 78 -5.51 3.79 -16.22
N PRO A 79 -4.28 3.79 -16.75
CA PRO A 79 -3.11 4.10 -15.96
C PRO A 79 -3.14 5.57 -15.52
N MET A 80 -2.76 5.84 -14.27
CA MET A 80 -2.67 7.19 -13.71
C MET A 80 -1.66 8.05 -14.48
N ALA A 81 -0.59 7.45 -14.98
CA ALA A 81 0.38 8.03 -15.89
C ALA A 81 1.15 6.90 -16.60
N GLY A 82 1.78 7.24 -17.74
CA GLY A 82 2.53 6.29 -18.54
C GLY A 82 1.70 5.70 -19.68
N GLU A 83 2.39 5.26 -20.74
CA GLU A 83 1.77 4.72 -21.95
C GLU A 83 1.96 3.19 -22.06
N VAL A 84 2.90 2.62 -21.30
CA VAL A 84 3.23 1.20 -21.36
C VAL A 84 2.49 0.45 -20.28
N ILE A 85 1.58 -0.43 -20.69
CA ILE A 85 0.85 -1.33 -19.80
C ILE A 85 1.55 -2.68 -19.80
N THR A 86 1.88 -3.18 -18.62
CA THR A 86 2.51 -4.48 -18.40
C THR A 86 1.62 -5.35 -17.54
N THR A 87 1.47 -6.62 -17.90
CA THR A 87 0.76 -7.63 -17.11
C THR A 87 1.70 -8.76 -16.74
N GLU A 88 1.76 -9.07 -15.45
CA GLU A 88 2.52 -10.20 -14.89
C GLU A 88 1.56 -11.31 -14.50
N SER A 89 1.79 -12.52 -15.03
CA SER A 89 1.00 -13.71 -14.67
C SER A 89 1.61 -14.46 -13.50
N VAL A 90 0.76 -14.90 -12.56
CA VAL A 90 1.16 -15.63 -11.35
C VAL A 90 0.52 -17.00 -11.25
N GLU A 91 -0.80 -17.09 -11.39
CA GLU A 91 -1.60 -18.34 -11.38
C GLU A 91 -1.35 -19.20 -10.12
N GLN A 92 -1.44 -18.60 -8.94
CA GLN A 92 -1.20 -19.28 -7.66
C GLN A 92 -2.29 -18.97 -6.64
N ILE A 93 -2.57 -19.94 -5.76
CA ILE A 93 -3.54 -19.77 -4.67
C ILE A 93 -2.97 -18.83 -3.60
N ILE A 94 -3.75 -17.84 -3.19
CA ILE A 94 -3.45 -16.96 -2.06
C ILE A 94 -3.55 -17.77 -0.76
N LYS A 95 -2.47 -17.84 -0.02
CA LYS A 95 -2.39 -18.57 1.26
C LYS A 95 -2.58 -17.66 2.47
N GLU A 96 -2.08 -16.46 2.38
CA GLU A 96 -2.14 -15.46 3.45
C GLU A 96 -2.09 -14.06 2.79
N ILE A 97 -2.74 -13.11 3.39
CA ILE A 97 -2.54 -11.69 3.07
C ILE A 97 -2.10 -10.99 4.34
N CYS A 98 -1.05 -10.16 4.23
CA CYS A 98 -0.59 -9.34 5.32
C CYS A 98 -0.73 -7.86 4.98
N ILE A 99 -0.98 -7.05 6.00
CA ILE A 99 -0.93 -5.58 5.90
C ILE A 99 0.21 -5.11 6.80
N ILE A 100 1.10 -4.29 6.24
CA ILE A 100 2.12 -3.61 7.04
C ILE A 100 1.56 -2.27 7.47
N ARG A 101 1.58 -2.02 8.77
CA ARG A 101 1.07 -0.78 9.38
C ARG A 101 2.15 -0.07 10.16
N ASP A 102 2.32 1.22 9.90
CA ASP A 102 3.15 2.11 10.69
C ASP A 102 2.26 2.96 11.62
N ALA A 103 2.59 2.94 12.91
CA ALA A 103 2.07 3.88 13.88
C ALA A 103 3.14 4.95 14.13
N VAL A 104 2.83 6.17 13.77
CA VAL A 104 3.71 7.35 13.90
C VAL A 104 3.24 8.17 15.08
N THR A 105 4.17 8.52 15.97
CA THR A 105 3.93 9.49 17.05
C THR A 105 4.86 10.67 16.85
N ARG A 106 4.30 11.86 16.70
CA ARG A 106 5.01 13.14 16.54
C ARG A 106 5.46 13.65 17.90
N ALA A 107 6.39 14.60 17.91
CA ALA A 107 6.90 15.24 19.13
C ALA A 107 5.82 15.99 19.93
N ASP A 108 4.81 16.55 19.24
CA ASP A 108 3.64 17.19 19.83
C ASP A 108 2.61 16.21 20.45
N GLY A 109 2.88 14.89 20.38
CA GLY A 109 2.02 13.83 20.90
C GLY A 109 0.89 13.40 19.94
N VAL A 110 0.81 13.97 18.74
CA VAL A 110 -0.15 13.53 17.72
C VAL A 110 0.22 12.14 17.25
N GLN A 111 -0.79 11.28 17.10
CA GLN A 111 -0.63 9.90 16.64
C GLN A 111 -1.34 9.69 15.30
N LEU A 112 -0.64 9.07 14.38
CA LEU A 112 -1.15 8.69 13.06
C LEU A 112 -0.90 7.21 12.82
N SER A 113 -1.90 6.50 12.29
CA SER A 113 -1.80 5.09 11.88
C SER A 113 -1.98 4.98 10.37
N MET A 114 -1.06 4.31 9.68
CA MET A 114 -1.06 4.24 8.23
C MET A 114 -0.78 2.82 7.74
N ASP A 115 -1.56 2.34 6.78
CA ASP A 115 -1.23 1.10 6.07
C ASP A 115 -0.21 1.42 4.97
N MET A 116 0.97 0.82 5.10
CA MET A 116 2.13 1.06 4.24
C MET A 116 2.22 0.09 3.08
N ALA A 117 1.73 -1.14 3.26
CA ALA A 117 1.79 -2.17 2.23
C ALA A 117 0.71 -3.21 2.42
N ILE A 118 0.34 -3.87 1.30
CA ILE A 118 -0.35 -5.15 1.28
C ILE A 118 0.61 -6.20 0.69
N ILE A 119 0.66 -7.38 1.31
CA ILE A 119 1.48 -8.50 0.87
C ILE A 119 0.56 -9.67 0.57
N ILE A 120 0.57 -10.15 -0.66
CA ILE A 120 -0.10 -11.36 -1.09
C ILE A 120 0.92 -12.49 -1.07
N LYS A 121 0.69 -13.48 -0.18
CA LYS A 121 1.53 -14.66 -0.07
C LYS A 121 0.86 -15.85 -0.76
N THR A 122 1.59 -16.45 -1.65
CA THR A 122 1.20 -17.67 -2.35
C THR A 122 2.00 -18.87 -1.83
N GLN A 123 1.91 -20.01 -2.50
CA GLN A 123 2.70 -21.18 -2.12
C GLN A 123 4.20 -20.98 -2.36
N ASN A 124 4.57 -20.22 -3.39
CA ASN A 124 5.95 -20.17 -3.89
C ASN A 124 6.56 -18.77 -3.86
N ALA A 125 5.76 -17.73 -3.59
CA ALA A 125 6.23 -16.35 -3.66
C ALA A 125 5.41 -15.42 -2.75
N GLU A 126 5.99 -14.27 -2.47
CA GLU A 126 5.35 -13.14 -1.80
C GLU A 126 5.40 -11.92 -2.73
N TYR A 127 4.26 -11.27 -2.89
CA TYR A 127 4.09 -10.07 -3.71
C TYR A 127 3.70 -8.92 -2.80
N MET A 128 4.57 -7.95 -2.65
CA MET A 128 4.32 -6.77 -1.84
C MET A 128 4.04 -5.57 -2.75
N PHE A 129 2.96 -4.88 -2.44
CA PHE A 129 2.56 -3.62 -3.03
C PHE A 129 2.60 -2.57 -1.92
N SER A 130 3.61 -1.72 -1.93
CA SER A 130 3.85 -0.76 -0.86
C SER A 130 3.78 0.67 -1.36
N ARG A 131 3.41 1.57 -0.48
CA ARG A 131 3.57 3.01 -0.72
C ARG A 131 5.06 3.34 -0.81
N ASP A 132 5.40 4.32 -1.64
CA ASP A 132 6.77 4.80 -1.72
C ASP A 132 7.15 5.58 -0.45
N VAL A 133 6.36 6.59 -0.08
CA VAL A 133 6.50 7.37 1.16
C VAL A 133 5.13 7.75 1.71
N TRP A 134 5.06 8.34 2.92
CA TRP A 134 3.82 8.61 3.63
C TRP A 134 2.84 9.58 2.91
N PHE A 135 3.33 10.44 2.05
CA PHE A 135 2.54 11.41 1.28
C PHE A 135 2.46 11.08 -0.22
N SER A 136 3.18 10.07 -0.70
CA SER A 136 3.23 9.73 -2.12
C SER A 136 2.02 8.91 -2.56
N GLU A 137 1.44 9.25 -3.70
CA GLU A 137 0.41 8.45 -4.37
C GLU A 137 0.98 7.26 -5.16
N PHE A 138 2.30 7.11 -5.18
CA PHE A 138 2.94 6.02 -5.91
C PHE A 138 3.03 4.75 -5.09
N ILE A 139 2.91 3.64 -5.81
CA ILE A 139 3.04 2.28 -5.29
C ILE A 139 4.33 1.68 -5.84
N THR A 140 5.04 0.94 -5.01
CA THR A 140 6.20 0.13 -5.38
C THR A 140 5.82 -1.34 -5.36
N ILE A 141 6.30 -2.13 -6.32
CA ILE A 141 6.10 -3.59 -6.38
C ILE A 141 7.40 -4.28 -6.00
N SER A 142 7.33 -5.27 -5.11
CA SER A 142 8.46 -6.12 -4.73
C SER A 142 8.02 -7.57 -4.62
N ASN A 143 8.84 -8.49 -5.10
CA ASN A 143 8.64 -9.94 -4.98
C ASN A 143 9.21 -10.51 -3.68
N ASN A 144 9.29 -9.67 -2.67
CA ASN A 144 9.76 -10.01 -1.33
C ASN A 144 8.87 -9.26 -0.33
N GLY A 145 8.36 -9.96 0.66
CA GLY A 145 7.41 -9.43 1.64
C GLY A 145 8.04 -8.57 2.75
N ASP A 146 9.29 -8.16 2.60
CA ASP A 146 10.02 -7.38 3.59
C ASP A 146 10.05 -5.88 3.23
N LEU A 147 9.13 -5.10 3.84
CA LEU A 147 9.09 -3.66 3.66
C LEU A 147 10.37 -2.97 4.19
N ASP A 148 11.01 -3.51 5.21
CA ASP A 148 12.23 -2.90 5.77
C ASP A 148 13.42 -2.97 4.79
N SER A 149 13.42 -3.92 3.86
CA SER A 149 14.42 -3.97 2.78
C SER A 149 14.22 -2.90 1.71
N VAL A 150 12.98 -2.42 1.51
CA VAL A 150 12.61 -1.43 0.48
C VAL A 150 12.47 -0.03 1.08
N TYR A 151 11.79 0.05 2.20
CA TYR A 151 11.52 1.30 2.92
C TYR A 151 11.77 1.12 4.43
N PRO A 152 13.04 1.13 4.87
CA PRO A 152 13.38 0.94 6.27
C PRO A 152 12.88 2.08 7.15
N ILE A 153 12.63 1.79 8.43
CA ILE A 153 12.12 2.77 9.41
C ILE A 153 13.01 4.03 9.50
N CYS A 154 14.32 3.88 9.34
CA CYS A 154 15.22 5.04 9.34
C CYS A 154 14.96 5.98 8.15
N LYS A 155 14.65 5.45 6.97
CA LYS A 155 14.27 6.23 5.78
C LYS A 155 12.90 6.89 6.01
N ALA A 156 11.95 6.16 6.59
CA ALA A 156 10.64 6.70 6.95
C ALA A 156 10.76 7.88 7.91
N LYS A 157 11.54 7.75 8.98
CA LYS A 157 11.83 8.85 9.92
C LYS A 157 12.49 10.05 9.24
N SER A 158 13.43 9.81 8.32
CA SER A 158 14.08 10.88 7.56
C SER A 158 13.09 11.66 6.70
N GLY A 159 12.14 10.96 6.05
CA GLY A 159 11.06 11.60 5.29
C GLY A 159 10.20 12.51 6.16
N TRP A 160 9.72 12.03 7.30
CA TRP A 160 8.96 12.83 8.25
C TRP A 160 9.73 14.06 8.71
N LYS A 161 11.00 13.89 9.11
CA LYS A 161 11.85 15.02 9.55
C LYS A 161 12.10 16.05 8.46
N SER A 162 12.22 15.63 7.21
CA SER A 162 12.39 16.53 6.06
C SER A 162 11.15 17.38 5.82
N ASP A 163 9.96 16.78 5.91
CA ASP A 163 8.72 17.45 5.55
C ASP A 163 8.11 18.22 6.72
N GLU A 164 8.15 17.65 7.94
CA GLU A 164 7.54 18.22 9.15
C GLU A 164 8.54 18.92 10.07
N SER A 165 9.84 18.84 9.78
CA SER A 165 10.92 19.38 10.63
C SER A 165 10.91 18.84 12.08
N GLU A 166 10.26 17.71 12.32
CA GLU A 166 10.07 17.12 13.64
C GLU A 166 10.64 15.70 13.75
N ASP A 167 11.10 15.34 14.95
CA ASP A 167 11.44 13.95 15.26
C ASP A 167 10.17 13.15 15.52
N VAL A 168 10.10 11.96 14.92
CA VAL A 168 8.97 11.04 15.06
C VAL A 168 9.41 9.67 15.59
N ILE A 169 8.50 9.02 16.31
CA ILE A 169 8.63 7.61 16.68
C ILE A 169 7.74 6.80 15.74
N ILE A 170 8.32 5.83 15.04
CA ILE A 170 7.58 4.92 14.15
C ILE A 170 7.66 3.51 14.70
N LYS A 171 6.49 2.89 14.86
CA LYS A 171 6.34 1.49 15.20
C LYS A 171 5.67 0.75 14.05
N ARG A 172 6.42 -0.13 13.38
CA ARG A 172 5.94 -0.97 12.29
C ARG A 172 5.39 -2.28 12.83
N THR A 173 4.24 -2.71 12.31
CA THR A 173 3.60 -3.97 12.65
C THR A 173 3.08 -4.67 11.40
N THR A 174 3.09 -6.01 11.44
CA THR A 174 2.47 -6.86 10.40
C THR A 174 1.15 -7.41 10.93
N ILE A 175 0.07 -7.13 10.24
CA ILE A 175 -1.26 -7.65 10.51
C ILE A 175 -1.49 -8.80 9.53
N ARG A 176 -1.71 -10.01 10.04
CA ARG A 176 -2.05 -11.19 9.25
C ARG A 176 -3.56 -11.34 9.19
N LEU A 177 -4.10 -11.57 8.01
CA LEU A 177 -5.53 -11.76 7.78
C LEU A 177 -5.88 -13.23 7.61
#